data_33aec55033fd79bff63674bce5418381
#
_entry.id   33aec55033fd79bff63674bce5418381
#
_cell.length_a   1.000
_cell.length_b   1.000
_cell.length_c   1.000
_cell.angle_alpha   90.00
_cell.angle_beta   90.00
_cell.angle_gamma   90.00
#
_symmetry.space_group_name_H-M   'P 1'
#
loop_
_entity.id
_entity.type
_entity.pdbx_description
1 polymer ?
#
loop_
_entity_poly.entity_id
_entity_poly.type
_entity_poly.pdbx_seq_one_letter_code
_entity_poly.pdbx_strand_id
1 'polypeptide(L)' 'SKEDLSLAKENDRLRRENRILKEERDILKKATVFFASQKP' A
#
# COMPACT_ATOMS: atom_id res chain seq x y z
N SER A 1 27.38 2.35 -9.99
CA SER A 1 27.10 2.76 -11.38
C SER A 1 25.78 3.49 -11.45
N LYS A 2 25.52 4.15 -12.56
CA LYS A 2 24.25 4.83 -12.79
C LYS A 2 23.09 3.85 -12.76
N GLU A 3 23.29 2.65 -13.32
CA GLU A 3 22.25 1.63 -13.34
C GLU A 3 21.93 1.15 -11.92
N ASP A 4 22.95 0.96 -11.09
CA ASP A 4 22.76 0.54 -9.70
C ASP A 4 22.01 1.59 -8.91
N LEU A 5 22.34 2.87 -9.11
CA LEU A 5 21.63 3.97 -8.46
C LEU A 5 20.19 4.07 -8.94
N SER A 6 19.97 3.85 -10.23
CA SER A 6 18.62 3.87 -10.81
C SER A 6 17.77 2.75 -10.23
N LEU A 7 18.32 1.55 -10.13
CA LEU A 7 17.62 0.40 -9.54
C LEU A 7 17.33 0.61 -8.06
N ALA A 8 18.25 1.22 -7.33
CA ALA A 8 18.05 1.52 -5.92
C ALA A 8 16.92 2.52 -5.73
N LYS A 9 16.86 3.55 -6.56
CA LYS A 9 15.77 4.54 -6.52
C LYS A 9 14.44 3.90 -6.87
N GLU A 10 14.41 3.09 -7.91
CA GLU A 10 13.20 2.38 -8.32
C GLU A 10 12.71 1.44 -7.23
N ASN A 11 13.61 0.70 -6.61
CA ASN A 11 13.27 -0.21 -5.53
C ASN A 11 12.67 0.55 -4.35
N ASP A 12 13.28 1.67 -3.97
CA ASP A 12 12.80 2.51 -2.88
C ASP A 12 11.41 3.06 -3.18
N ARG A 13 11.17 3.54 -4.41
CA ARG A 13 9.88 4.03 -4.84
C ARG A 13 8.81 2.95 -4.73
N LEU A 14 9.11 1.77 -5.25
CA LEU A 14 8.16 0.64 -5.22
C LEU A 14 7.85 0.19 -3.80
N ARG A 15 8.84 0.18 -2.91
CA ARG A 15 8.61 -0.17 -1.51
C ARG A 15 7.64 0.81 -0.84
N ARG A 16 7.80 2.10 -1.13
CA ARG A 16 6.89 3.12 -0.59
C ARG A 16 5.49 2.97 -1.15
N GLU A 17 5.38 2.74 -2.45
CA GLU A 17 4.07 2.52 -3.08
C GLU A 17 3.38 1.28 -2.51
N ASN A 18 4.12 0.19 -2.35
CA ASN A 18 3.57 -1.03 -1.78
C ASN A 18 3.08 -0.82 -0.36
N ARG A 19 3.80 -0.05 0.44
CA ARG A 19 3.39 0.27 1.81
C ARG A 19 2.08 1.04 1.81
N ILE A 20 1.97 2.05 0.95
CA ILE A 20 0.75 2.87 0.84
C ILE A 20 -0.42 2.00 0.38
N LEU A 21 -0.23 1.18 -0.64
CA LEU A 21 -1.28 0.28 -1.14
C LEU A 21 -1.74 -0.71 -0.07
N LYS A 22 -0.80 -1.22 0.71
CA LYS A 22 -1.14 -2.14 1.81
C LYS A 22 -1.96 -1.42 2.88
N GLU A 23 -1.58 -0.20 3.24
CA GLU A 23 -2.33 0.60 4.20
C GLU A 23 -3.74 0.90 3.69
N GLU A 24 -3.87 1.27 2.41
CA GLU A 24 -5.17 1.52 1.81
C GLU A 24 -6.03 0.26 1.80
N ARG A 25 -5.45 -0.88 1.47
CA ARG A 25 -6.15 -2.16 1.49
C ARG A 25 -6.66 -2.48 2.89
N ASP A 26 -5.82 -2.28 3.90
CA ASP A 26 -6.18 -2.58 5.28
C ASP A 26 -7.30 -1.65 5.77
N ILE A 27 -7.24 -0.37 5.40
CA ILE A 27 -8.29 0.59 5.72
C ILE A 27 -9.61 0.20 5.05
N LEU A 28 -9.57 -0.17 3.78
CA LEU A 28 -10.76 -0.60 3.05
C LEU A 28 -11.38 -1.86 3.65
N LYS A 29 -10.56 -2.82 4.07
CA LYS A 29 -11.06 -4.00 4.75
C LYS A 29 -11.78 -3.65 6.04
N LYS A 30 -11.19 -2.78 6.85
CA LYS A 30 -11.79 -2.34 8.10
C LYS A 30 -13.09 -1.59 7.86
N ALA A 31 -13.12 -0.72 6.83
CA ALA A 31 -14.32 0.00 6.46
C ALA A 31 -15.41 -0.97 6.01
N THR A 32 -15.07 -1.98 5.23
CA THR A 32 -16.01 -3.00 4.77
C THR A 32 -16.63 -3.74 5.96
N VAL A 33 -15.81 -4.15 6.91
CA VAL A 33 -16.29 -4.83 8.12
C VAL A 33 -17.21 -3.91 8.92
N PHE A 34 -16.81 -2.65 9.08
CA PHE A 34 -17.61 -1.66 9.79
C PHE A 34 -18.99 -1.50 9.16
N PHE A 35 -19.04 -1.29 7.86
CA PHE A 35 -20.33 -1.12 7.17
C PHE A 35 -21.18 -2.40 7.19
N ALA A 36 -20.54 -3.56 7.07
CA ALA A 36 -21.26 -4.83 7.15
C ALA A 36 -21.89 -5.02 8.53
N SER A 37 -21.24 -4.57 9.60
CA SER A 37 -21.76 -4.67 10.95
C SER A 37 -22.88 -3.70 11.26
N GLN A 38 -23.11 -2.70 10.39
CA GLN A 38 -24.17 -1.72 10.55
C GLN A 38 -25.51 -2.19 10.00
N LYS A 39 -25.53 -3.31 9.29
CA LYS A 39 -26.79 -3.83 8.74
C LYS A 39 -27.69 -4.33 9.86
N PRO A 40 -28.97 -3.99 9.83
CA PRO A 40 -29.98 -4.52 10.78
C PRO A 40 -30.18 -6.03 10.62
#